data_277475b684ccf23fab4d0de76ff3b207
#
_entry.id   277475b684ccf23fab4d0de76ff3b207
#
_cell.length_a   1.000
_cell.length_b   1.000
_cell.length_c   1.000
_cell.angle_alpha   90.00
_cell.angle_beta   90.00
_cell.angle_gamma   90.00
#
_symmetry.space_group_name_H-M   'P 1'
#
loop_
_entity.id
_entity.type
_entity.pdbx_description
1 polymer ?
#
loop_
_entity_poly.entity_id
_entity_poly.type
_entity_poly.pdbx_seq_one_letter_code
_entity_poly.pdbx_strand_id
1 'polypeptide(L)'
;MMRLETVRSASVRRVAGLVLLLVGLSIGGAISAEQNMQVTPLARDGRVLVTFRLSDAFNDDIRTAIHSGLTITFVYDVELRRGTSMWVDRTIAQATVMATVRFDNLTRRYFVTRLEDGRLERSDTVDREEVARAWLTSFDKLPLFSSDILERNAEYYLRIRAHTMPRNASFVWPWERGIAWLAKFTFLQ
;
A
#
# COMPACT_ATOMS: atom_id res chain seq x y z
N MET A 1 -63.56 -6.43 53.48
CA MET A 1 -63.89 -7.56 52.61
C MET A 1 -63.52 -7.17 51.18
N MET A 2 -62.79 -7.97 50.51
CA MET A 2 -62.44 -7.96 49.07
C MET A 2 -61.01 -7.53 48.66
N ARG A 3 -60.30 -8.55 48.28
CA ARG A 3 -58.99 -8.62 47.59
C ARG A 3 -58.97 -7.78 46.30
N LEU A 4 -57.90 -7.16 46.01
CA LEU A 4 -57.47 -6.88 44.62
C LEU A 4 -56.05 -7.33 44.44
N GLU A 5 -55.91 -8.24 43.57
CA GLU A 5 -54.72 -9.03 43.30
C GLU A 5 -53.66 -8.33 42.48
N THR A 6 -52.46 -8.62 42.82
CA THR A 6 -51.22 -8.53 42.09
C THR A 6 -51.29 -9.17 40.69
N VAL A 7 -51.40 -8.35 39.65
CA VAL A 7 -51.08 -8.75 38.29
C VAL A 7 -50.42 -7.57 37.57
N ARG A 8 -49.11 -7.35 37.75
CA ARG A 8 -48.30 -6.51 36.85
C ARG A 8 -46.80 -6.61 37.15
N SER A 9 -46.24 -7.82 36.94
CA SER A 9 -44.75 -7.87 36.97
C SER A 9 -44.08 -8.87 36.03
N ALA A 10 -44.85 -9.54 35.16
CA ALA A 10 -44.28 -10.57 34.28
C ALA A 10 -43.99 -10.12 32.83
N SER A 11 -44.54 -8.99 32.38
CA SER A 11 -44.37 -8.53 30.99
C SER A 11 -43.16 -7.63 30.76
N VAL A 12 -42.68 -6.93 31.80
CA VAL A 12 -41.56 -6.00 31.66
C VAL A 12 -40.20 -6.70 31.57
N ARG A 13 -40.09 -7.90 32.16
CA ARG A 13 -38.82 -8.67 32.12
C ARG A 13 -38.52 -9.35 30.79
N ARG A 14 -39.54 -9.63 29.97
CA ARG A 14 -39.36 -10.28 28.66
C ARG A 14 -39.01 -9.31 27.54
N VAL A 15 -39.37 -8.04 27.67
CA VAL A 15 -39.04 -7.00 26.67
C VAL A 15 -37.63 -6.51 26.86
N ALA A 16 -37.13 -6.43 28.10
CA ALA A 16 -35.72 -6.02 28.36
C ALA A 16 -34.70 -7.05 27.87
N GLY A 17 -35.04 -8.36 27.88
CA GLY A 17 -34.17 -9.42 27.38
C GLY A 17 -34.05 -9.46 25.84
N LEU A 18 -35.08 -9.01 25.11
CA LEU A 18 -35.08 -9.04 23.65
C LEU A 18 -34.35 -7.85 23.04
N VAL A 19 -34.30 -6.71 23.73
CA VAL A 19 -33.59 -5.51 23.27
C VAL A 19 -32.09 -5.65 23.46
N LEU A 20 -31.63 -6.41 24.46
CA LEU A 20 -30.20 -6.66 24.70
C LEU A 20 -29.58 -7.65 23.70
N LEU A 21 -30.40 -8.52 23.07
CA LEU A 21 -29.95 -9.51 22.08
C LEU A 21 -29.76 -8.86 20.67
N LEU A 22 -30.40 -7.74 20.40
CA LEU A 22 -30.31 -7.05 19.08
C LEU A 22 -29.18 -6.04 18.96
N VAL A 23 -28.52 -5.66 20.05
CA VAL A 23 -27.35 -4.76 20.04
C VAL A 23 -26.02 -5.51 19.85
N GLY A 24 -26.03 -6.84 20.00
CA GLY A 24 -24.81 -7.68 19.90
C GLY A 24 -24.40 -8.09 18.50
N LEU A 25 -25.13 -7.75 17.41
CA LEU A 25 -24.88 -8.30 16.08
C LEU A 25 -24.44 -7.27 15.03
N SER A 26 -23.91 -6.13 15.42
CA SER A 26 -23.45 -5.09 14.49
C SER A 26 -21.97 -4.76 14.59
N ILE A 27 -21.14 -5.66 15.11
CA ILE A 27 -19.68 -5.55 14.92
C ILE A 27 -19.33 -6.47 13.73
N GLY A 28 -19.94 -6.19 12.59
CA GLY A 28 -19.39 -6.51 11.30
C GLY A 28 -18.17 -5.62 11.11
N GLY A 29 -17.00 -6.06 11.59
CA GLY A 29 -15.74 -5.42 11.27
C GLY A 29 -15.64 -5.33 9.76
N ALA A 30 -15.68 -4.13 9.20
CA ALA A 30 -15.18 -3.91 7.87
C ALA A 30 -13.73 -4.41 7.89
N ILE A 31 -13.49 -5.60 7.34
CA ILE A 31 -12.16 -6.05 6.97
C ILE A 31 -11.77 -5.08 5.84
N SER A 32 -11.19 -3.94 6.22
CA SER A 32 -10.40 -3.17 5.28
C SER A 32 -9.36 -4.15 4.78
N ALA A 33 -9.43 -4.50 3.50
CA ALA A 33 -8.34 -5.20 2.83
C ALA A 33 -7.12 -4.28 2.97
N GLU A 34 -6.34 -4.51 4.01
CA GLU A 34 -5.10 -3.81 4.27
C GLU A 34 -4.19 -4.22 3.12
N GLN A 35 -3.99 -3.30 2.19
CA GLN A 35 -3.07 -3.53 1.07
C GLN A 35 -1.69 -3.72 1.67
N ASN A 36 -1.26 -4.96 1.73
CA ASN A 36 -0.01 -5.34 2.34
C ASN A 36 1.15 -5.02 1.40
N MET A 37 1.92 -4.01 1.71
CA MET A 37 3.22 -3.81 1.12
C MET A 37 4.28 -4.44 2.02
N GLN A 38 5.04 -5.38 1.46
CA GLN A 38 6.23 -5.91 2.10
C GLN A 38 7.43 -5.06 1.69
N VAL A 39 8.18 -4.53 2.65
CA VAL A 39 9.36 -3.68 2.42
C VAL A 39 10.55 -4.25 3.18
N THR A 40 11.65 -4.49 2.47
CA THR A 40 12.90 -4.99 3.05
C THR A 40 14.06 -4.09 2.62
N PRO A 41 14.59 -3.25 3.52
CA PRO A 41 15.81 -2.49 3.30
C PRO A 41 17.06 -3.36 3.51
N LEU A 42 18.11 -3.09 2.74
CA LEU A 42 19.43 -3.72 2.86
C LEU A 42 20.51 -2.68 2.57
N ALA A 43 21.35 -2.35 3.56
CA ALA A 43 22.55 -1.55 3.33
C ALA A 43 23.72 -2.46 2.94
N ARG A 44 24.23 -2.32 1.72
CA ARG A 44 25.31 -3.13 1.17
C ARG A 44 26.06 -2.38 0.07
N ASP A 45 27.37 -2.59 -0.01
CA ASP A 45 28.24 -2.10 -1.10
C ASP A 45 28.09 -0.57 -1.34
N GLY A 46 28.06 0.22 -0.26
CA GLY A 46 27.92 1.68 -0.34
C GLY A 46 26.50 2.16 -0.71
N ARG A 47 25.51 1.27 -0.78
CA ARG A 47 24.14 1.58 -1.20
C ARG A 47 23.10 1.11 -0.19
N VAL A 48 21.98 1.79 -0.13
CA VAL A 48 20.75 1.32 0.49
C VAL A 48 19.86 0.74 -0.60
N LEU A 49 19.79 -0.57 -0.63
CA LEU A 49 18.98 -1.35 -1.54
C LEU A 49 17.59 -1.53 -0.94
N VAL A 50 16.55 -1.35 -1.72
CA VAL A 50 15.17 -1.48 -1.26
C VAL A 50 14.46 -2.54 -2.09
N THR A 51 13.98 -3.58 -1.42
CA THR A 51 13.08 -4.58 -2.01
C THR A 51 11.69 -4.31 -1.49
N PHE A 52 10.70 -4.19 -2.39
CA PHE A 52 9.32 -4.08 -1.95
C PHE A 52 8.35 -4.71 -2.95
N ARG A 53 7.20 -5.15 -2.41
CA ARG A 53 6.10 -5.72 -3.19
C ARG A 53 4.78 -5.18 -2.66
N LEU A 54 3.96 -4.68 -3.58
CA LEU A 54 2.62 -4.22 -3.31
C LEU A 54 1.62 -5.32 -3.69
N SER A 55 0.98 -5.96 -2.71
CA SER A 55 -0.06 -6.96 -2.92
C SER A 55 -1.39 -6.27 -3.24
N ASP A 56 -2.27 -6.98 -3.98
CA ASP A 56 -3.66 -6.60 -4.26
C ASP A 56 -3.88 -5.26 -5.00
N ALA A 57 -2.79 -4.64 -5.46
CA ALA A 57 -2.86 -3.39 -6.21
C ALA A 57 -3.25 -3.58 -7.68
N PHE A 58 -3.00 -4.75 -8.25
CA PHE A 58 -3.38 -5.10 -9.61
C PHE A 58 -4.73 -5.82 -9.60
N ASN A 59 -5.81 -5.04 -9.52
CA ASN A 59 -7.19 -5.52 -9.50
C ASN A 59 -7.80 -5.60 -10.92
N ASP A 60 -9.06 -6.03 -11.01
CA ASP A 60 -9.77 -6.19 -12.27
C ASP A 60 -9.99 -4.87 -13.00
N ASP A 61 -10.14 -3.75 -12.28
CA ASP A 61 -10.30 -2.43 -12.88
C ASP A 61 -9.01 -1.99 -13.60
N ILE A 62 -7.85 -2.19 -12.96
CA ILE A 62 -6.53 -1.93 -13.55
C ILE A 62 -6.30 -2.82 -14.76
N ARG A 63 -6.63 -4.11 -14.64
CA ARG A 63 -6.53 -5.05 -15.75
C ARG A 63 -7.36 -4.57 -16.93
N THR A 64 -8.62 -4.23 -16.71
CA THR A 64 -9.55 -3.74 -17.74
C THR A 64 -9.03 -2.46 -18.38
N ALA A 65 -8.53 -1.51 -17.58
CA ALA A 65 -7.96 -0.26 -18.10
C ALA A 65 -6.74 -0.52 -18.99
N ILE A 66 -5.82 -1.39 -18.58
CA ILE A 66 -4.65 -1.78 -19.39
C ILE A 66 -5.09 -2.43 -20.69
N HIS A 67 -6.03 -3.37 -20.67
CA HIS A 67 -6.54 -4.06 -21.86
C HIS A 67 -7.35 -3.15 -22.78
N SER A 68 -7.89 -2.03 -22.30
CA SER A 68 -8.49 -0.98 -23.14
C SER A 68 -7.44 -0.11 -23.84
N GLY A 69 -6.15 -0.36 -23.64
CA GLY A 69 -5.04 0.40 -24.22
C GLY A 69 -4.60 1.62 -23.40
N LEU A 70 -5.17 1.81 -22.20
CA LEU A 70 -4.74 2.89 -21.32
C LEU A 70 -3.34 2.60 -20.75
N THR A 71 -2.55 3.66 -20.65
CA THR A 71 -1.27 3.61 -19.96
C THR A 71 -1.49 3.78 -18.47
N ILE A 72 -1.10 2.79 -17.67
CA ILE A 72 -1.18 2.82 -16.22
C ILE A 72 0.21 2.98 -15.63
N THR A 73 0.37 3.93 -14.75
CA THR A 73 1.62 4.20 -14.03
C THR A 73 1.39 4.10 -12.53
N PHE A 74 2.19 3.29 -11.86
CA PHE A 74 2.31 3.26 -10.40
C PHE A 74 3.50 4.12 -10.00
N VAL A 75 3.26 5.03 -9.07
CA VAL A 75 4.28 5.93 -8.52
C VAL A 75 4.50 5.58 -7.08
N TYR A 76 5.75 5.40 -6.71
CA TYR A 76 6.21 5.09 -5.37
C TYR A 76 7.13 6.20 -4.88
N ASP A 77 6.65 6.98 -3.90
CA ASP A 77 7.47 7.97 -3.21
C ASP A 77 8.15 7.28 -2.03
N VAL A 78 9.47 7.15 -2.10
CA VAL A 78 10.29 6.47 -1.09
C VAL A 78 11.07 7.52 -0.30
N GLU A 79 10.82 7.61 1.00
CA GLU A 79 11.53 8.48 1.91
C GLU A 79 12.43 7.63 2.83
N LEU A 80 13.70 7.98 2.89
CA LEU A 80 14.61 7.49 3.92
C LEU A 80 14.61 8.47 5.08
N ARG A 81 14.24 7.99 6.26
CA ARG A 81 14.04 8.82 7.44
C ARG A 81 14.88 8.30 8.60
N ARG A 82 15.35 9.22 9.43
CA ARG A 82 16.03 8.89 10.68
C ARG A 82 15.06 9.01 11.85
N GLY A 83 15.00 7.95 12.66
CA GLY A 83 14.31 7.98 13.95
C GLY A 83 15.11 8.83 14.94
N THR A 84 14.46 9.79 15.57
CA THR A 84 15.02 10.54 16.69
C THR A 84 14.17 10.30 17.91
N SER A 85 14.81 10.02 19.06
CA SER A 85 14.13 9.74 20.33
C SER A 85 13.35 10.94 20.89
N MET A 86 13.47 12.11 20.28
CA MET A 86 12.80 13.33 20.69
C MET A 86 12.13 14.04 19.47
N TRP A 87 10.85 13.80 19.26
CA TRP A 87 9.83 14.63 18.62
C TRP A 87 9.72 14.75 17.09
N VAL A 88 10.76 14.66 16.28
CA VAL A 88 10.60 14.84 14.84
C VAL A 88 11.49 13.88 14.05
N ASP A 89 10.86 12.92 13.39
CA ASP A 89 11.51 12.09 12.39
C ASP A 89 11.97 12.93 11.20
N ARG A 90 13.26 12.95 10.95
CA ARG A 90 13.83 13.75 9.85
C ARG A 90 13.95 12.91 8.58
N THR A 91 13.38 13.38 7.49
CA THR A 91 13.67 12.84 6.15
C THR A 91 15.09 13.26 5.74
N ILE A 92 15.93 12.28 5.40
CA ILE A 92 17.33 12.49 5.01
C ILE A 92 17.54 12.33 3.52
N ALA A 93 16.71 11.52 2.84
CA ALA A 93 16.74 11.39 1.38
C ALA A 93 15.35 10.98 0.86
N GLN A 94 15.11 11.26 -0.42
CA GLN A 94 13.88 10.90 -1.11
C GLN A 94 14.23 10.37 -2.51
N ALA A 95 13.42 9.45 -3.00
CA ALA A 95 13.48 8.96 -4.36
C ALA A 95 12.06 8.67 -4.86
N THR A 96 11.80 8.89 -6.14
CA THR A 96 10.53 8.55 -6.78
C THR A 96 10.75 7.46 -7.81
N VAL A 97 10.08 6.33 -7.63
CA VAL A 97 10.10 5.21 -8.58
C VAL A 97 8.77 5.16 -9.31
N MET A 98 8.81 5.15 -10.65
CA MET A 98 7.64 5.02 -11.49
C MET A 98 7.72 3.73 -12.29
N ALA A 99 6.64 2.96 -12.30
CA ALA A 99 6.49 1.77 -13.13
C ALA A 99 5.26 1.95 -14.01
N THR A 100 5.44 1.81 -15.31
CA THR A 100 4.40 2.05 -16.31
C THR A 100 4.17 0.79 -17.13
N VAL A 101 2.90 0.50 -17.42
CA VAL A 101 2.47 -0.57 -18.32
C VAL A 101 1.43 -0.03 -19.32
N ARG A 102 1.58 -0.40 -20.58
CA ARG A 102 0.61 -0.17 -21.65
C ARG A 102 0.47 -1.44 -22.48
N PHE A 103 -0.75 -1.88 -22.74
CA PHE A 103 -1.04 -3.00 -23.61
C PHE A 103 -1.27 -2.52 -25.04
N ASP A 104 -0.63 -3.18 -26.00
CA ASP A 104 -0.85 -2.97 -27.40
C ASP A 104 -1.81 -4.05 -27.94
N ASN A 105 -3.00 -3.64 -28.31
CA ASN A 105 -4.05 -4.52 -28.80
C ASN A 105 -3.73 -5.17 -30.16
N LEU A 106 -2.83 -4.56 -30.95
CA LEU A 106 -2.45 -5.08 -32.27
C LEU A 106 -1.42 -6.20 -32.16
N THR A 107 -0.36 -5.95 -31.38
CA THR A 107 0.71 -6.92 -31.17
C THR A 107 0.45 -7.87 -30.01
N ARG A 108 -0.57 -7.58 -29.18
CA ARG A 108 -0.94 -8.30 -27.96
C ARG A 108 0.22 -8.40 -26.97
N ARG A 109 1.00 -7.33 -26.86
CA ARG A 109 2.17 -7.24 -25.97
C ARG A 109 2.02 -6.07 -25.00
N TYR A 110 2.69 -6.18 -23.88
CA TYR A 110 2.79 -5.14 -22.86
C TYR A 110 4.11 -4.39 -23.02
N PHE A 111 4.05 -3.09 -23.23
CA PHE A 111 5.21 -2.20 -23.09
C PHE A 111 5.32 -1.78 -21.65
N VAL A 112 6.47 -2.02 -21.05
CA VAL A 112 6.75 -1.78 -19.64
C VAL A 112 7.97 -0.87 -19.48
N THR A 113 7.89 0.09 -18.55
CA THR A 113 8.93 1.09 -18.34
C THR A 113 9.11 1.35 -16.86
N ARG A 114 10.33 1.53 -16.40
CA ARG A 114 10.68 2.02 -15.05
C ARG A 114 11.51 3.29 -15.14
N LEU A 115 11.17 4.25 -14.28
CA LEU A 115 11.91 5.48 -14.09
C LEU A 115 12.26 5.61 -12.61
N GLU A 116 13.45 6.14 -12.33
CA GLU A 116 13.90 6.55 -11.01
C GLU A 116 14.24 8.04 -11.09
N ASP A 117 13.61 8.85 -10.25
CA ASP A 117 13.73 10.32 -10.24
C ASP A 117 13.59 10.95 -11.64
N GLY A 118 12.65 10.42 -12.44
CA GLY A 118 12.39 10.89 -13.80
C GLY A 118 13.38 10.41 -14.86
N ARG A 119 14.39 9.64 -14.48
CA ARG A 119 15.36 9.05 -15.44
C ARG A 119 14.92 7.64 -15.82
N LEU A 120 15.02 7.31 -17.10
CA LEU A 120 14.73 5.96 -17.58
C LEU A 120 15.76 4.98 -17.00
N GLU A 121 15.31 4.05 -16.17
CA GLU A 121 16.12 2.96 -15.64
C GLU A 121 16.05 1.76 -16.59
N ARG A 122 14.83 1.37 -16.96
CA ARG A 122 14.62 0.19 -17.79
C ARG A 122 13.34 0.29 -18.62
N SER A 123 13.37 -0.25 -19.84
CA SER A 123 12.21 -0.44 -20.69
C SER A 123 12.28 -1.81 -21.34
N ASP A 124 11.13 -2.49 -21.48
CA ASP A 124 11.04 -3.83 -22.05
C ASP A 124 9.67 -4.05 -22.71
N THR A 125 9.55 -5.13 -23.49
CA THR A 125 8.29 -5.59 -24.06
C THR A 125 8.06 -7.04 -23.66
N VAL A 126 6.94 -7.30 -22.98
CA VAL A 126 6.60 -8.62 -22.45
C VAL A 126 5.26 -9.09 -23.00
N ASP A 127 5.07 -10.40 -23.09
CA ASP A 127 3.88 -11.05 -23.67
C ASP A 127 2.91 -11.59 -22.62
N ARG A 128 3.36 -11.72 -21.34
CA ARG A 128 2.57 -12.29 -20.24
C ARG A 128 2.11 -11.23 -19.25
N GLU A 129 0.83 -11.29 -18.89
CA GLU A 129 0.22 -10.38 -17.92
C GLU A 129 0.89 -10.45 -16.53
N GLU A 130 1.28 -11.66 -16.10
CA GLU A 130 1.93 -11.85 -14.80
C GLU A 130 3.26 -11.08 -14.71
N VAL A 131 3.99 -11.00 -15.83
CA VAL A 131 5.25 -10.25 -15.90
C VAL A 131 4.95 -8.75 -15.87
N ALA A 132 3.94 -8.28 -16.61
CA ALA A 132 3.51 -6.88 -16.59
C ALA A 132 2.99 -6.46 -15.21
N ARG A 133 2.22 -7.33 -14.54
CA ARG A 133 1.79 -7.15 -13.14
C ARG A 133 2.99 -7.04 -12.20
N ALA A 134 3.92 -7.99 -12.27
CA ALA A 134 5.11 -7.97 -11.42
C ALA A 134 5.96 -6.71 -11.68
N TRP A 135 5.98 -6.22 -12.91
CA TRP A 135 6.66 -4.97 -13.25
C TRP A 135 6.09 -3.77 -12.51
N LEU A 136 4.76 -3.68 -12.39
CA LEU A 136 4.10 -2.62 -11.64
C LEU A 136 4.28 -2.74 -10.12
N THR A 137 4.27 -3.96 -9.58
CA THR A 137 4.04 -4.20 -8.15
C THR A 137 5.23 -4.76 -7.38
N SER A 138 6.32 -5.17 -8.06
CA SER A 138 7.44 -5.87 -7.40
C SER A 138 8.78 -5.27 -7.81
N PHE A 139 9.60 -4.97 -6.82
CA PHE A 139 10.92 -4.40 -6.99
C PHE A 139 11.92 -5.17 -6.12
N ASP A 140 13.05 -5.54 -6.70
CA ASP A 140 14.09 -6.28 -5.99
C ASP A 140 15.39 -5.46 -5.99
N LYS A 141 15.89 -5.19 -4.79
CA LYS A 141 17.19 -4.57 -4.54
C LYS A 141 17.45 -3.28 -5.34
N LEU A 142 16.45 -2.38 -5.42
CA LEU A 142 16.65 -1.07 -6.04
C LEU A 142 17.67 -0.24 -5.25
N PRO A 143 18.76 0.27 -5.87
CA PRO A 143 19.83 1.02 -5.19
C PRO A 143 19.45 2.50 -5.03
N LEU A 144 18.43 2.80 -4.22
CA LEU A 144 17.80 4.13 -4.16
C LEU A 144 18.65 5.20 -3.46
N PHE A 145 19.48 4.83 -2.46
CA PHE A 145 20.23 5.81 -1.69
C PHE A 145 21.69 5.39 -1.53
N SER A 146 22.61 6.39 -1.33
CA SER A 146 23.96 6.11 -0.87
C SER A 146 23.97 5.79 0.63
N SER A 147 24.76 4.81 1.07
CA SER A 147 24.93 4.54 2.50
C SER A 147 25.84 5.56 3.20
N ASP A 148 26.54 6.44 2.46
CA ASP A 148 27.42 7.48 3.01
C ASP A 148 26.66 8.53 3.83
N ILE A 149 25.33 8.64 3.58
CA ILE A 149 24.46 9.53 4.35
C ILE A 149 24.01 8.93 5.68
N LEU A 150 24.36 7.67 5.96
CA LEU A 150 23.98 6.95 7.17
C LEU A 150 25.05 7.08 8.25
N GLU A 151 24.62 7.30 9.48
CA GLU A 151 25.50 7.25 10.65
C GLU A 151 25.48 5.84 11.25
N ARG A 152 26.64 5.39 11.74
CA ARG A 152 26.78 4.07 12.39
C ARG A 152 25.90 3.97 13.64
N ASN A 153 25.34 2.80 13.88
CA ASN A 153 24.49 2.49 15.03
C ASN A 153 23.25 3.40 15.17
N ALA A 154 22.85 4.09 14.10
CA ALA A 154 21.63 4.86 14.08
C ALA A 154 20.46 4.05 13.51
N GLU A 155 19.26 4.33 13.99
CA GLU A 155 18.03 3.73 13.48
C GLU A 155 17.46 4.55 12.34
N TYR A 156 17.08 3.85 11.29
CA TYR A 156 16.46 4.41 10.10
C TYR A 156 15.17 3.68 9.78
N TYR A 157 14.32 4.31 9.02
CA TYR A 157 13.20 3.65 8.42
C TYR A 157 12.89 4.20 7.02
N LEU A 158 12.40 3.31 6.19
CA LEU A 158 11.84 3.65 4.91
C LEU A 158 10.35 3.89 5.05
N ARG A 159 9.88 4.97 4.45
CA ARG A 159 8.47 5.26 4.27
C ARG A 159 8.17 5.25 2.78
N ILE A 160 7.26 4.36 2.36
CA ILE A 160 6.85 4.24 0.96
C ILE A 160 5.39 4.63 0.85
N ARG A 161 5.07 5.53 -0.07
CA ARG A 161 3.70 5.85 -0.47
C ARG A 161 3.53 5.45 -1.92
N ALA A 162 2.43 4.75 -2.23
CA ALA A 162 2.09 4.37 -3.58
C ALA A 162 0.84 5.10 -4.04
N HIS A 163 0.83 5.54 -5.29
CA HIS A 163 -0.34 6.10 -5.97
C HIS A 163 -0.29 5.77 -7.47
N THR A 164 -1.38 6.01 -8.18
CA THR A 164 -1.47 5.77 -9.62
C THR A 164 -1.62 7.04 -10.42
N MET A 165 -1.21 6.98 -11.69
CA MET A 165 -1.45 8.00 -12.69
C MET A 165 -2.07 7.35 -13.96
N PRO A 166 -2.98 8.03 -14.68
CA PRO A 166 -3.48 9.36 -14.42
C PRO A 166 -4.46 9.39 -13.24
N ARG A 167 -4.49 10.49 -12.50
CA ARG A 167 -5.49 10.76 -11.46
C ARG A 167 -6.80 11.20 -12.12
N ASN A 168 -7.48 10.32 -12.81
CA ASN A 168 -8.76 10.64 -13.43
C ASN A 168 -9.89 10.44 -12.41
N ALA A 169 -10.79 11.43 -12.32
CA ALA A 169 -11.94 11.41 -11.42
C ALA A 169 -12.91 10.24 -11.64
N SER A 170 -12.80 9.52 -12.75
CA SER A 170 -13.60 8.35 -13.07
C SER A 170 -13.08 7.04 -12.48
N PHE A 171 -11.84 7.00 -12.04
CA PHE A 171 -11.23 5.87 -11.35
C PHE A 171 -10.98 6.25 -9.90
N VAL A 172 -11.94 5.97 -9.03
CA VAL A 172 -11.73 6.08 -7.58
C VAL A 172 -10.87 4.89 -7.16
N TRP A 173 -9.57 5.10 -7.13
CA TRP A 173 -8.62 4.10 -6.63
C TRP A 173 -8.81 3.96 -5.13
N PRO A 174 -8.99 2.73 -4.60
CA PRO A 174 -9.17 2.53 -3.16
C PRO A 174 -7.96 2.98 -2.33
N TRP A 175 -6.83 3.29 -2.93
CA TRP A 175 -5.57 3.64 -2.26
C TRP A 175 -5.08 5.09 -2.48
N GLU A 176 -5.85 5.97 -3.09
CA GLU A 176 -5.53 7.41 -3.15
C GLU A 176 -5.41 8.06 -1.75
N ARG A 177 -5.78 7.36 -0.70
CA ARG A 177 -5.71 7.83 0.69
C ARG A 177 -4.33 7.67 1.33
N GLY A 178 -3.25 7.66 0.55
CA GLY A 178 -1.91 7.87 1.07
C GLY A 178 -1.48 6.93 2.20
N ILE A 179 -1.75 5.63 2.09
CA ILE A 179 -1.22 4.65 3.03
C ILE A 179 0.29 4.67 2.92
N ALA A 180 0.96 4.94 4.02
CA ALA A 180 2.41 4.91 4.11
C ALA A 180 2.84 3.63 4.81
N TRP A 181 3.70 2.84 4.16
CA TRP A 181 4.33 1.66 4.76
C TRP A 181 5.67 2.03 5.34
N LEU A 182 5.98 1.46 6.52
CA LEU A 182 7.20 1.75 7.27
C LEU A 182 7.99 0.47 7.48
N ALA A 183 9.29 0.51 7.14
CA ALA A 183 10.23 -0.57 7.45
C ALA A 183 11.44 0.00 8.19
N LYS A 184 11.70 -0.50 9.39
CA LYS A 184 12.84 -0.08 10.23
C LYS A 184 14.08 -0.93 9.94
N PHE A 185 15.25 -0.31 10.03
CA PHE A 185 16.53 -1.00 10.03
C PHE A 185 17.57 -0.21 10.81
N THR A 186 18.59 -0.91 11.31
CA THR A 186 19.75 -0.30 11.96
C THR A 186 20.95 -0.45 11.04
N PHE A 187 21.68 0.63 10.81
CA PHE A 187 22.90 0.59 10.04
C PHE A 187 24.07 0.16 10.93
N LEU A 188 24.51 -1.08 10.74
CA LEU A 188 25.66 -1.67 11.41
C LEU A 188 26.83 -1.76 10.42
N GLN A 189 27.97 -1.20 10.78
CA GLN A 189 29.23 -1.32 10.01
C GLN A 189 30.41 -1.61 10.93
#